data_fec4d580a3619abed4de48a4164c1de6
#
_entry.id   fec4d580a3619abed4de48a4164c1de6
#
_cell.length_a   1.000
_cell.length_b   1.000
_cell.length_c   1.000
_cell.angle_alpha   90.00
_cell.angle_beta   90.00
_cell.angle_gamma   90.00
#
_symmetry.space_group_name_H-M   'P 1'
#
loop_
_entity.id
_entity.type
_entity.pdbx_description
1 polymer ?
#
loop_
_entity_poly.entity_id
_entity_poly.type
_entity_poly.pdbx_seq_one_letter_code
_entity_poly.pdbx_strand_id
1 'polypeptide(L)'
;AQPPAPAKVPAAPAGPKGHFLDGAGRRKVVTVELDPPKGIDYGKVVEGAIACREAGADAISIAENPLAVVRMSNLVLGHIVQRDAGIEAIVHFCGRDRNLLGTRSALMGCAALGLRTIFCITGDPASIGDCSQATSVYDLNSFSLVSLVAAMNRGESPGAPPGGFRVGGAVNPNKRNLPIEVRRLRKKVELGAGFAQSQAVYDADLARQTHRLARESGISIPIFYGIMPFANLRNAEFIANEIPGISVPPALIERMRAARDAAEEGLAIARELIDRTIDFAEGYYLLPPFNRAPLAVDLIRHVRARERELLAAKPRS
;
A
#
# COMPACT_ATOMS: atom_id res chain seq x y z
N ALA A 1 -45.34 -1.05 23.29
CA ALA A 1 -45.00 -0.21 22.15
C ALA A 1 -43.89 -0.93 21.36
N GLN A 2 -44.14 -1.21 20.07
CA GLN A 2 -43.12 -1.75 19.17
C GLN A 2 -41.98 -0.74 19.03
N PRO A 3 -40.68 -1.18 19.06
CA PRO A 3 -39.56 -0.27 18.81
C PRO A 3 -39.72 0.33 17.39
N PRO A 4 -39.36 1.60 17.20
CA PRO A 4 -39.42 2.23 15.88
C PRO A 4 -38.56 1.45 14.90
N ALA A 5 -39.05 1.31 13.65
CA ALA A 5 -38.30 0.67 12.58
C ALA A 5 -36.93 1.37 12.42
N PRO A 6 -35.84 0.61 12.22
CA PRO A 6 -34.51 1.21 12.06
C PRO A 6 -34.53 2.20 10.89
N ALA A 7 -34.04 3.42 11.15
CA ALA A 7 -33.92 4.43 10.13
C ALA A 7 -33.11 3.86 8.94
N LYS A 8 -33.62 4.01 7.72
CA LYS A 8 -32.87 3.64 6.49
C LYS A 8 -31.58 4.43 6.47
N VAL A 9 -30.46 3.77 6.70
CA VAL A 9 -29.15 4.36 6.47
C VAL A 9 -29.06 4.73 4.98
N PRO A 10 -28.77 5.98 4.63
CA PRO A 10 -28.54 6.33 3.23
C PRO A 10 -27.50 5.39 2.61
N ALA A 11 -27.73 4.95 1.38
CA ALA A 11 -26.75 4.13 0.68
C ALA A 11 -25.40 4.90 0.64
N ALA A 12 -24.33 4.24 1.04
CA ALA A 12 -23.00 4.82 0.90
C ALA A 12 -22.80 5.29 -0.55
N PRO A 13 -22.14 6.44 -0.78
CA PRO A 13 -21.90 6.92 -2.12
C PRO A 13 -21.29 5.80 -2.95
N ALA A 14 -21.75 5.66 -4.19
CA ALA A 14 -21.23 4.65 -5.11
C ALA A 14 -19.71 4.86 -5.23
N GLY A 15 -18.94 3.94 -4.67
CA GLY A 15 -17.49 3.93 -4.81
C GLY A 15 -17.08 3.73 -6.28
N PRO A 16 -15.77 3.80 -6.57
CA PRO A 16 -15.27 3.63 -7.94
C PRO A 16 -15.82 2.33 -8.55
N LYS A 17 -16.18 2.40 -9.83
CA LYS A 17 -16.69 1.24 -10.57
C LYS A 17 -15.58 0.21 -10.72
N GLY A 18 -15.78 -1.00 -10.21
CA GLY A 18 -14.82 -2.10 -10.21
C GLY A 18 -13.93 -2.08 -8.96
N HIS A 19 -13.09 -3.09 -8.86
CA HIS A 19 -12.20 -3.31 -7.74
C HIS A 19 -10.74 -3.34 -8.22
N PHE A 20 -9.81 -2.73 -7.48
CA PHE A 20 -8.40 -2.71 -7.90
C PHE A 20 -7.81 -4.12 -8.07
N LEU A 21 -8.29 -5.12 -7.33
CA LEU A 21 -7.88 -6.52 -7.48
C LEU A 21 -8.54 -7.26 -8.65
N ASP A 22 -9.56 -6.70 -9.31
CA ASP A 22 -10.26 -7.37 -10.42
C ASP A 22 -9.32 -7.67 -11.61
N GLY A 23 -8.23 -6.91 -11.71
CA GLY A 23 -7.16 -7.11 -12.66
C GLY A 23 -6.10 -8.14 -12.25
N ALA A 24 -6.04 -8.54 -10.98
CA ALA A 24 -4.99 -9.42 -10.49
C ALA A 24 -4.97 -10.76 -11.25
N GLY A 25 -3.77 -11.19 -11.65
CA GLY A 25 -3.58 -12.40 -12.46
C GLY A 25 -3.82 -12.24 -13.98
N ARG A 26 -4.52 -11.19 -14.43
CA ARG A 26 -4.71 -10.88 -15.85
C ARG A 26 -3.85 -9.73 -16.33
N ARG A 27 -3.63 -8.74 -15.47
CA ARG A 27 -2.79 -7.58 -15.71
C ARG A 27 -2.03 -7.22 -14.44
N LYS A 28 -1.03 -6.36 -14.58
CA LYS A 28 -0.27 -5.86 -13.42
C LYS A 28 -1.12 -4.84 -12.67
N VAL A 29 -1.37 -5.10 -11.39
CA VAL A 29 -2.03 -4.12 -10.52
C VAL A 29 -1.02 -3.05 -10.11
N VAL A 30 -1.40 -1.77 -10.19
CA VAL A 30 -0.53 -0.66 -9.78
C VAL A 30 -1.24 0.18 -8.73
N THR A 31 -0.68 0.17 -7.53
CA THR A 31 -1.11 1.04 -6.43
C THR A 31 -0.05 2.11 -6.17
N VAL A 32 -0.47 3.29 -5.75
CA VAL A 32 0.44 4.42 -5.48
C VAL A 32 0.22 4.91 -4.06
N GLU A 33 1.29 5.05 -3.29
CA GLU A 33 1.20 5.68 -1.97
C GLU A 33 1.22 7.20 -2.09
N LEU A 34 0.22 7.83 -1.49
CA LEU A 34 0.18 9.28 -1.30
C LEU A 34 -0.11 9.56 0.16
N ASP A 35 0.85 10.15 0.84
CA ASP A 35 0.76 10.50 2.26
C ASP A 35 -0.23 11.62 2.51
N PRO A 36 -1.01 11.57 3.60
CA PRO A 36 -1.79 12.71 4.04
C PRO A 36 -0.90 13.93 4.32
N PRO A 37 -1.39 15.17 4.13
CA PRO A 37 -0.64 16.37 4.46
C PRO A 37 -0.45 16.52 5.99
N LYS A 38 0.58 17.26 6.39
CA LYS A 38 0.79 17.66 7.79
C LYS A 38 -0.24 18.67 8.31
N GLY A 39 -1.00 19.29 7.42
CA GLY A 39 -2.09 20.22 7.72
C GLY A 39 -3.39 19.75 7.07
N ILE A 40 -4.26 20.69 6.75
CA ILE A 40 -5.59 20.45 6.17
C ILE A 40 -5.65 20.68 4.67
N ASP A 41 -4.57 21.15 4.05
CA ASP A 41 -4.51 21.36 2.59
C ASP A 41 -4.18 20.04 1.88
N TYR A 42 -5.21 19.39 1.39
CA TYR A 42 -5.14 18.12 0.69
C TYR A 42 -5.21 18.26 -0.85
N GLY A 43 -5.36 19.47 -1.40
CA GLY A 43 -5.57 19.70 -2.83
C GLY A 43 -4.54 18.99 -3.70
N LYS A 44 -3.24 19.13 -3.38
CA LYS A 44 -2.15 18.47 -4.12
C LYS A 44 -2.22 16.94 -4.08
N VAL A 45 -2.76 16.36 -3.01
CA VAL A 45 -2.91 14.89 -2.94
C VAL A 45 -4.02 14.43 -3.88
N VAL A 46 -5.13 15.15 -3.94
CA VAL A 46 -6.23 14.88 -4.87
C VAL A 46 -5.79 15.06 -6.33
N GLU A 47 -5.09 16.15 -6.65
CA GLU A 47 -4.50 16.37 -7.97
C GLU A 47 -3.55 15.23 -8.38
N GLY A 48 -2.69 14.81 -7.45
CA GLY A 48 -1.79 13.66 -7.63
C GLY A 48 -2.54 12.35 -7.86
N ALA A 49 -3.60 12.10 -7.10
CA ALA A 49 -4.44 10.92 -7.25
C ALA A 49 -5.16 10.89 -8.63
N ILE A 50 -5.66 12.05 -9.10
CA ILE A 50 -6.25 12.19 -10.43
C ILE A 50 -5.21 11.86 -11.50
N ALA A 51 -4.00 12.46 -11.42
CA ALA A 51 -2.94 12.24 -12.39
C ALA A 51 -2.50 10.74 -12.42
N CYS A 52 -2.39 10.10 -11.25
CA CYS A 52 -2.08 8.67 -11.16
C CYS A 52 -3.19 7.80 -11.78
N ARG A 53 -4.47 8.10 -11.53
CA ARG A 53 -5.61 7.41 -12.14
C ARG A 53 -5.56 7.52 -13.67
N GLU A 54 -5.36 8.73 -14.19
CA GLU A 54 -5.30 8.99 -15.64
C GLU A 54 -4.10 8.29 -16.30
N ALA A 55 -3.00 8.11 -15.57
CA ALA A 55 -1.86 7.33 -16.02
C ALA A 55 -2.12 5.81 -15.98
N GLY A 56 -3.18 5.37 -15.29
CA GLY A 56 -3.57 3.95 -15.22
C GLY A 56 -3.28 3.27 -13.89
N ALA A 57 -3.16 4.00 -12.78
CA ALA A 57 -3.15 3.42 -11.43
C ALA A 57 -4.51 2.79 -11.10
N ASP A 58 -4.50 1.77 -10.25
CA ASP A 58 -5.68 1.00 -9.84
C ASP A 58 -6.23 1.44 -8.50
N ALA A 59 -5.37 1.88 -7.59
CA ALA A 59 -5.76 2.40 -6.28
C ALA A 59 -4.70 3.37 -5.73
N ILE A 60 -5.12 4.22 -4.80
CA ILE A 60 -4.24 5.06 -3.99
C ILE A 60 -4.14 4.46 -2.59
N SER A 61 -2.93 4.15 -2.15
CA SER A 61 -2.62 3.70 -0.80
C SER A 61 -2.34 4.92 0.08
N ILE A 62 -3.00 5.02 1.23
CA ILE A 62 -2.94 6.20 2.09
C ILE A 62 -2.44 5.80 3.47
N ALA A 63 -1.20 6.18 3.77
CA ALA A 63 -0.51 5.80 4.99
C ALA A 63 -1.14 6.45 6.23
N GLU A 64 -1.05 5.80 7.37
CA GLU A 64 -1.46 6.32 8.68
C GLU A 64 -0.26 6.79 9.47
N ASN A 65 -0.09 8.11 9.59
CA ASN A 65 1.01 8.73 10.32
C ASN A 65 2.36 8.03 10.08
N PRO A 66 2.86 7.98 8.82
CA PRO A 66 4.10 7.28 8.50
C PRO A 66 5.27 7.85 9.31
N LEU A 67 6.19 6.98 9.74
CA LEU A 67 7.29 7.31 10.65
C LEU A 67 6.84 8.00 11.96
N ALA A 68 5.60 7.71 12.40
CA ALA A 68 4.97 8.32 13.58
C ALA A 68 4.89 9.87 13.54
N VAL A 69 4.93 10.46 12.35
CA VAL A 69 4.74 11.89 12.12
C VAL A 69 3.26 12.20 11.98
N VAL A 70 2.76 13.17 12.77
CA VAL A 70 1.33 13.56 12.77
C VAL A 70 0.92 14.10 11.40
N ARG A 71 -0.17 13.56 10.86
CA ARG A 71 -0.76 13.95 9.59
C ARG A 71 -2.29 13.99 9.68
N MET A 72 -2.92 14.60 8.66
CA MET A 72 -4.37 14.54 8.50
C MET A 72 -4.86 13.08 8.53
N SER A 73 -6.05 12.84 9.07
CA SER A 73 -6.64 11.50 9.09
C SER A 73 -6.66 10.87 7.68
N ASN A 74 -6.01 9.73 7.55
CA ASN A 74 -5.98 8.95 6.32
C ASN A 74 -7.37 8.41 5.91
N LEU A 75 -8.27 8.19 6.88
CA LEU A 75 -9.64 7.75 6.61
C LEU A 75 -10.45 8.86 5.93
N VAL A 76 -10.32 10.10 6.45
CA VAL A 76 -10.97 11.27 5.85
C VAL A 76 -10.40 11.53 4.45
N LEU A 77 -9.06 11.50 4.30
CA LEU A 77 -8.42 11.68 3.01
C LEU A 77 -8.80 10.57 2.02
N GLY A 78 -8.89 9.32 2.48
CA GLY A 78 -9.32 8.20 1.64
C GLY A 78 -10.72 8.40 1.06
N HIS A 79 -11.66 8.89 1.88
CA HIS A 79 -12.98 9.25 1.40
C HIS A 79 -12.95 10.38 0.38
N ILE A 80 -12.17 11.43 0.64
CA ILE A 80 -11.99 12.55 -0.28
C ILE A 80 -11.40 12.09 -1.61
N VAL A 81 -10.35 11.27 -1.59
CA VAL A 81 -9.73 10.70 -2.81
C VAL A 81 -10.73 9.87 -3.61
N GLN A 82 -11.53 9.01 -2.97
CA GLN A 82 -12.56 8.25 -3.68
C GLN A 82 -13.62 9.15 -4.31
N ARG A 83 -14.06 10.17 -3.59
CA ARG A 83 -15.10 11.11 -4.03
C ARG A 83 -14.61 12.02 -5.17
N ASP A 84 -13.44 12.63 -4.99
CA ASP A 84 -12.99 13.74 -5.84
C ASP A 84 -12.04 13.26 -6.95
N ALA A 85 -11.23 12.24 -6.69
CA ALA A 85 -10.35 11.67 -7.70
C ALA A 85 -10.97 10.44 -8.42
N GLY A 86 -12.04 9.84 -7.91
CA GLY A 86 -12.73 8.72 -8.54
C GLY A 86 -11.89 7.46 -8.66
N ILE A 87 -10.98 7.23 -7.72
CA ILE A 87 -10.10 6.06 -7.64
C ILE A 87 -10.21 5.40 -6.26
N GLU A 88 -10.08 4.07 -6.19
CA GLU A 88 -10.17 3.34 -4.92
C GLU A 88 -9.04 3.75 -3.96
N ALA A 89 -9.39 3.91 -2.68
CA ALA A 89 -8.45 4.18 -1.61
C ALA A 89 -8.19 2.91 -0.79
N ILE A 90 -6.92 2.57 -0.61
CA ILE A 90 -6.42 1.58 0.33
C ILE A 90 -6.00 2.34 1.59
N VAL A 91 -6.75 2.21 2.67
CA VAL A 91 -6.41 2.93 3.91
C VAL A 91 -5.59 2.04 4.84
N HIS A 92 -4.46 2.56 5.30
CA HIS A 92 -3.65 1.85 6.28
C HIS A 92 -4.29 1.93 7.66
N PHE A 93 -4.23 0.84 8.40
CA PHE A 93 -4.57 0.76 9.81
C PHE A 93 -3.37 0.27 10.59
N CYS A 94 -2.86 1.10 11.50
CA CYS A 94 -1.79 0.71 12.39
C CYS A 94 -2.31 0.49 13.82
N GLY A 95 -1.69 -0.46 14.52
CA GLY A 95 -2.05 -0.76 15.91
C GLY A 95 -1.53 0.27 16.91
N ARG A 96 -0.69 1.22 16.48
CA ARG A 96 -0.06 2.22 17.33
C ARG A 96 -1.04 3.24 17.91
N ASP A 97 -1.95 3.76 17.07
CA ASP A 97 -2.66 5.00 17.38
C ASP A 97 -4.03 4.79 18.06
N ARG A 98 -4.54 3.54 18.06
CA ARG A 98 -5.88 3.24 18.59
C ARG A 98 -5.89 1.99 19.45
N ASN A 99 -6.67 2.04 20.53
CA ASN A 99 -7.06 0.82 21.24
C ASN A 99 -8.09 0.01 20.43
N LEU A 100 -8.43 -1.19 20.90
CA LEU A 100 -9.40 -2.09 20.24
C LEU A 100 -10.75 -1.41 19.99
N LEU A 101 -11.26 -0.63 20.97
CA LEU A 101 -12.53 0.07 20.85
C LEU A 101 -12.48 1.10 19.71
N GLY A 102 -11.46 1.96 19.71
CA GLY A 102 -11.27 2.99 18.68
C GLY A 102 -11.02 2.38 17.30
N THR A 103 -10.31 1.26 17.21
CA THR A 103 -10.08 0.55 15.95
C THR A 103 -11.39 0.02 15.36
N ARG A 104 -12.25 -0.62 16.17
CA ARG A 104 -13.56 -1.13 15.71
C ARG A 104 -14.48 0.01 15.27
N SER A 105 -14.53 1.09 16.04
CA SER A 105 -15.30 2.29 15.68
C SER A 105 -14.83 2.89 14.36
N ALA A 106 -13.51 3.02 14.16
CA ALA A 106 -12.94 3.55 12.92
C ALA A 106 -13.23 2.64 11.71
N LEU A 107 -13.20 1.31 11.87
CA LEU A 107 -13.57 0.36 10.81
C LEU A 107 -15.06 0.49 10.42
N MET A 108 -15.96 0.67 11.38
CA MET A 108 -17.36 0.97 11.06
C MET A 108 -17.52 2.30 10.32
N GLY A 109 -16.71 3.32 10.71
CA GLY A 109 -16.64 4.58 9.97
C GLY A 109 -16.15 4.40 8.53
N CYS A 110 -15.14 3.56 8.30
CA CYS A 110 -14.70 3.20 6.96
C CYS A 110 -15.83 2.59 6.13
N ALA A 111 -16.57 1.63 6.69
CA ALA A 111 -17.72 1.02 6.02
C ALA A 111 -18.77 2.05 5.62
N ALA A 112 -19.12 2.99 6.51
CA ALA A 112 -20.07 4.07 6.27
C ALA A 112 -19.60 5.05 5.19
N LEU A 113 -18.29 5.32 5.12
CA LEU A 113 -17.67 6.20 4.11
C LEU A 113 -17.40 5.49 2.77
N GLY A 114 -17.70 4.20 2.64
CA GLY A 114 -17.43 3.43 1.43
C GLY A 114 -15.96 3.02 1.27
N LEU A 115 -15.12 3.19 2.29
CA LEU A 115 -13.75 2.69 2.31
C LEU A 115 -13.77 1.18 2.59
N ARG A 116 -13.41 0.39 1.60
CA ARG A 116 -13.56 -1.06 1.65
C ARG A 116 -12.25 -1.83 1.70
N THR A 117 -11.13 -1.16 1.47
CA THR A 117 -9.82 -1.80 1.42
C THR A 117 -8.97 -1.32 2.57
N ILE A 118 -8.64 -2.24 3.46
CA ILE A 118 -7.91 -2.02 4.70
C ILE A 118 -6.55 -2.70 4.62
N PHE A 119 -5.48 -1.93 4.78
CA PHE A 119 -4.12 -2.43 4.82
C PHE A 119 -3.60 -2.45 6.27
N CYS A 120 -3.37 -3.63 6.81
CA CYS A 120 -3.08 -3.85 8.24
C CYS A 120 -1.56 -3.84 8.50
N ILE A 121 -1.10 -2.88 9.28
CA ILE A 121 0.31 -2.75 9.72
C ILE A 121 0.42 -2.63 11.23
N THR A 122 1.60 -2.86 11.79
CA THR A 122 1.84 -2.64 13.22
C THR A 122 2.02 -1.15 13.52
N GLY A 123 2.71 -0.43 12.65
CA GLY A 123 3.09 0.97 12.83
C GLY A 123 4.42 1.12 13.58
N ASP A 124 5.13 2.21 13.31
CA ASP A 124 6.35 2.57 14.00
C ASP A 124 6.04 3.14 15.39
N PRO A 125 6.90 3.01 16.40
CA PRO A 125 6.63 3.53 17.73
C PRO A 125 6.55 5.07 17.73
N ALA A 126 5.64 5.64 18.54
CA ALA A 126 5.45 7.10 18.63
C ALA A 126 6.73 7.85 19.02
N SER A 127 7.64 7.20 19.77
CA SER A 127 8.89 7.79 20.23
C SER A 127 9.85 8.26 19.12
N ILE A 128 9.72 7.75 17.89
CA ILE A 128 10.57 8.20 16.78
C ILE A 128 9.98 9.35 15.96
N GLY A 129 8.73 9.70 16.22
CA GLY A 129 8.00 10.73 15.47
C GLY A 129 8.06 12.12 16.09
N ASP A 130 7.23 13.02 15.59
CA ASP A 130 7.14 14.42 16.02
C ASP A 130 6.20 14.64 17.22
N CYS A 131 5.53 13.59 17.70
CA CYS A 131 4.68 13.60 18.90
C CYS A 131 5.14 12.50 19.88
N SER A 132 6.40 12.57 20.30
CA SER A 132 7.07 11.53 21.11
C SER A 132 6.44 11.29 22.48
N GLN A 133 5.68 12.26 23.02
CA GLN A 133 4.91 12.15 24.27
C GLN A 133 3.63 11.30 24.11
N ALA A 134 3.22 10.98 22.87
CA ALA A 134 2.06 10.13 22.64
C ALA A 134 2.33 8.68 23.06
N THR A 135 1.34 8.03 23.66
CA THR A 135 1.42 6.62 24.01
C THR A 135 1.18 5.75 22.80
N SER A 136 2.12 4.86 22.50
CA SER A 136 1.89 3.78 21.55
C SER A 136 0.99 2.72 22.18
N VAL A 137 -0.22 2.54 21.68
CA VAL A 137 -1.26 1.70 22.30
C VAL A 137 -0.98 0.20 22.10
N TYR A 138 -0.84 -0.21 20.83
CA TYR A 138 -0.57 -1.61 20.42
C TYR A 138 -1.45 -2.69 21.06
N ASP A 139 -2.73 -2.40 21.36
CA ASP A 139 -3.71 -3.46 21.68
C ASP A 139 -3.76 -4.50 20.54
N LEU A 140 -3.52 -4.04 19.32
CA LEU A 140 -3.48 -4.85 18.12
C LEU A 140 -2.17 -4.67 17.38
N ASN A 141 -1.63 -5.76 16.85
CA ASN A 141 -0.56 -5.76 15.86
C ASN A 141 -1.12 -6.12 14.47
N SER A 142 -0.29 -6.18 13.44
CA SER A 142 -0.75 -6.46 12.07
C SER A 142 -1.49 -7.80 11.93
N PHE A 143 -1.17 -8.82 12.73
CA PHE A 143 -1.86 -10.11 12.68
C PHE A 143 -3.25 -10.03 13.31
N SER A 144 -3.35 -9.45 14.49
CA SER A 144 -4.63 -9.29 15.19
C SER A 144 -5.55 -8.30 14.46
N LEU A 145 -5.00 -7.27 13.78
CA LEU A 145 -5.77 -6.39 12.89
C LEU A 145 -6.38 -7.16 11.71
N VAL A 146 -5.57 -7.96 11.00
CA VAL A 146 -6.08 -8.82 9.91
C VAL A 146 -7.18 -9.75 10.42
N SER A 147 -6.96 -10.41 11.57
CA SER A 147 -7.94 -11.31 12.19
C SER A 147 -9.24 -10.57 12.57
N LEU A 148 -9.13 -9.38 13.13
CA LEU A 148 -10.30 -8.56 13.51
C LEU A 148 -11.15 -8.20 12.28
N VAL A 149 -10.52 -7.69 11.22
CA VAL A 149 -11.26 -7.31 9.99
C VAL A 149 -11.88 -8.53 9.33
N ALA A 150 -11.18 -9.67 9.31
CA ALA A 150 -11.72 -10.93 8.80
C ALA A 150 -12.89 -11.45 9.64
N ALA A 151 -12.85 -11.32 10.98
CA ALA A 151 -13.97 -11.67 11.87
C ALA A 151 -15.19 -10.78 11.62
N MET A 152 -15.00 -9.48 11.38
CA MET A 152 -16.09 -8.59 10.95
C MET A 152 -16.71 -9.05 9.64
N ASN A 153 -15.90 -9.46 8.66
CA ASN A 153 -16.38 -9.97 7.36
C ASN A 153 -17.22 -11.26 7.51
N ARG A 154 -16.92 -12.11 8.51
CA ARG A 154 -17.72 -13.32 8.81
C ARG A 154 -18.97 -13.05 9.63
N GLY A 155 -19.21 -11.80 10.05
CA GLY A 155 -20.32 -11.43 10.90
C GLY A 155 -20.14 -11.78 12.39
N GLU A 156 -18.96 -12.21 12.81
CA GLU A 156 -18.61 -12.47 14.22
C GLU A 156 -18.52 -11.17 15.05
N SER A 157 -18.44 -10.05 14.36
CA SER A 157 -18.44 -8.71 14.91
C SER A 157 -19.18 -7.77 13.95
N PRO A 158 -20.07 -6.88 14.45
CA PRO A 158 -20.84 -5.99 13.58
C PRO A 158 -19.97 -4.95 12.88
N GLY A 159 -20.49 -4.39 11.78
CA GLY A 159 -19.96 -3.19 11.15
C GLY A 159 -19.13 -3.41 9.87
N ALA A 160 -19.05 -4.63 9.34
CA ALA A 160 -18.51 -4.82 7.99
C ALA A 160 -19.51 -4.29 6.93
N PRO A 161 -19.00 -3.73 5.82
CA PRO A 161 -19.85 -3.30 4.70
C PRO A 161 -20.42 -4.53 3.96
N PRO A 162 -21.51 -4.37 3.20
CA PRO A 162 -21.98 -5.40 2.28
C PRO A 162 -20.82 -5.86 1.34
N GLY A 163 -20.60 -7.17 1.25
CA GLY A 163 -19.48 -7.74 0.51
C GLY A 163 -18.15 -7.77 1.27
N GLY A 164 -18.13 -7.27 2.52
CA GLY A 164 -16.96 -7.29 3.39
C GLY A 164 -15.88 -6.24 3.06
N PHE A 165 -14.87 -6.19 3.93
CA PHE A 165 -13.62 -5.48 3.67
C PHE A 165 -12.64 -6.36 2.91
N ARG A 166 -11.82 -5.76 2.10
CA ARG A 166 -10.63 -6.38 1.52
C ARG A 166 -9.45 -6.11 2.44
N VAL A 167 -8.74 -7.15 2.79
CA VAL A 167 -7.71 -7.06 3.82
C VAL A 167 -6.35 -7.26 3.20
N GLY A 168 -5.48 -6.29 3.35
CA GLY A 168 -4.07 -6.37 2.93
C GLY A 168 -3.12 -6.53 4.11
N GLY A 169 -1.95 -7.08 3.83
CA GLY A 169 -0.88 -7.22 4.79
C GLY A 169 0.49 -6.92 4.19
N ALA A 170 1.41 -6.41 5.02
CA ALA A 170 2.77 -6.12 4.60
C ALA A 170 3.65 -7.37 4.55
N VAL A 171 4.62 -7.39 3.62
CA VAL A 171 5.76 -8.32 3.56
C VAL A 171 7.05 -7.52 3.33
N ASN A 172 8.16 -7.96 3.91
CA ASN A 172 9.44 -7.27 3.73
C ASN A 172 10.51 -8.19 3.09
N PRO A 173 10.74 -8.05 1.76
CA PRO A 173 11.77 -8.81 1.06
C PRO A 173 13.20 -8.55 1.53
N ASN A 174 13.45 -7.41 2.21
CA ASN A 174 14.78 -7.04 2.68
C ASN A 174 15.20 -7.73 3.99
N LYS A 175 14.35 -8.61 4.55
CA LYS A 175 14.67 -9.33 5.80
C LYS A 175 15.76 -10.37 5.57
N ARG A 176 16.76 -10.42 6.47
CA ARG A 176 17.87 -11.40 6.43
C ARG A 176 17.37 -12.86 6.39
N ASN A 177 16.23 -13.15 7.00
CA ASN A 177 15.63 -14.49 7.03
C ASN A 177 14.30 -14.47 6.28
N LEU A 178 14.35 -14.58 4.97
CA LEU A 178 13.17 -14.61 4.10
C LEU A 178 12.19 -15.78 4.43
N PRO A 179 12.62 -17.00 4.75
CA PRO A 179 11.71 -18.07 5.18
C PRO A 179 10.86 -17.70 6.41
N ILE A 180 11.40 -16.95 7.36
CA ILE A 180 10.62 -16.45 8.50
C ILE A 180 9.60 -15.38 8.02
N GLU A 181 10.01 -14.47 7.17
CA GLU A 181 9.11 -13.42 6.65
C GLU A 181 7.97 -14.02 5.80
N VAL A 182 8.26 -15.01 4.97
CA VAL A 182 7.24 -15.74 4.20
C VAL A 182 6.29 -16.51 5.14
N ARG A 183 6.77 -17.15 6.21
CA ARG A 183 5.87 -17.74 7.23
C ARG A 183 4.97 -16.68 7.89
N ARG A 184 5.48 -15.47 8.16
CA ARG A 184 4.68 -14.38 8.68
C ARG A 184 3.60 -13.93 7.67
N LEU A 185 3.94 -13.85 6.39
CA LEU A 185 2.96 -13.57 5.34
C LEU A 185 1.91 -14.68 5.27
N ARG A 186 2.32 -15.95 5.25
CA ARG A 186 1.40 -17.10 5.28
C ARG A 186 0.42 -17.01 6.45
N LYS A 187 0.92 -16.67 7.65
CA LYS A 187 0.06 -16.48 8.82
C LYS A 187 -0.98 -15.38 8.62
N LYS A 188 -0.62 -14.25 7.97
CA LYS A 188 -1.59 -13.20 7.61
C LYS A 188 -2.64 -13.71 6.63
N VAL A 189 -2.24 -14.52 5.64
CA VAL A 189 -3.17 -15.14 4.69
C VAL A 189 -4.15 -16.08 5.40
N GLU A 190 -3.67 -16.95 6.29
CA GLU A 190 -4.50 -17.83 7.12
C GLU A 190 -5.49 -17.05 7.99
N LEU A 191 -5.14 -15.84 8.41
CA LEU A 191 -5.99 -14.94 9.19
C LEU A 191 -6.97 -14.12 8.33
N GLY A 192 -6.84 -14.15 6.99
CA GLY A 192 -7.79 -13.51 6.07
C GLY A 192 -7.22 -12.40 5.18
N ALA A 193 -5.91 -12.22 5.10
CA ALA A 193 -5.33 -11.30 4.12
C ALA A 193 -5.53 -11.83 2.68
N GLY A 194 -6.06 -10.97 1.80
CA GLY A 194 -6.33 -11.27 0.39
C GLY A 194 -5.34 -10.64 -0.59
N PHE A 195 -4.44 -9.79 -0.14
CA PHE A 195 -3.33 -9.24 -0.93
C PHE A 195 -2.18 -8.82 -0.02
N ALA A 196 -1.01 -8.63 -0.60
CA ALA A 196 0.14 -8.09 0.12
C ALA A 196 0.79 -6.93 -0.65
N GLN A 197 1.28 -5.92 0.08
CA GLN A 197 2.21 -4.91 -0.43
C GLN A 197 3.56 -5.12 0.24
N SER A 198 4.64 -5.08 -0.54
CA SER A 198 5.97 -5.23 0.03
C SER A 198 6.55 -3.90 0.48
N GLN A 199 7.51 -3.96 1.40
CA GLN A 199 8.45 -2.86 1.61
C GLN A 199 9.19 -2.59 0.29
N ALA A 200 9.68 -1.34 0.12
CA ALA A 200 10.46 -0.98 -1.06
C ALA A 200 11.64 -1.93 -1.27
N VAL A 201 11.81 -2.39 -2.50
CA VAL A 201 12.92 -3.24 -2.92
C VAL A 201 13.83 -2.48 -3.89
N TYR A 202 15.12 -2.74 -3.77
CA TYR A 202 16.17 -2.22 -4.68
C TYR A 202 17.00 -3.35 -5.28
N ASP A 203 16.65 -4.59 -4.94
CA ASP A 203 17.25 -5.81 -5.48
C ASP A 203 16.16 -6.72 -6.04
N ALA A 204 16.15 -6.88 -7.37
CA ALA A 204 15.18 -7.71 -8.07
C ALA A 204 15.28 -9.21 -7.69
N ASP A 205 16.48 -9.67 -7.30
CA ASP A 205 16.69 -11.08 -6.95
C ASP A 205 16.08 -11.39 -5.58
N LEU A 206 16.10 -10.44 -4.62
CA LEU A 206 15.37 -10.57 -3.36
C LEU A 206 13.86 -10.61 -3.58
N ALA A 207 13.33 -9.79 -4.49
CA ALA A 207 11.92 -9.83 -4.85
C ALA A 207 11.55 -11.18 -5.46
N ARG A 208 12.34 -11.68 -6.41
CA ARG A 208 12.16 -12.99 -7.07
C ARG A 208 12.23 -14.14 -6.06
N GLN A 209 13.21 -14.11 -5.16
CA GLN A 209 13.34 -15.12 -4.12
C GLN A 209 12.13 -15.12 -3.17
N THR A 210 11.67 -13.93 -2.76
CA THR A 210 10.48 -13.78 -1.92
C THR A 210 9.25 -14.35 -2.62
N HIS A 211 9.07 -14.03 -3.90
CA HIS A 211 7.96 -14.54 -4.72
C HIS A 211 7.98 -16.07 -4.78
N ARG A 212 9.13 -16.66 -5.15
CA ARG A 212 9.31 -18.11 -5.21
C ARG A 212 8.96 -18.80 -3.88
N LEU A 213 9.57 -18.34 -2.79
CA LEU A 213 9.31 -18.91 -1.45
C LEU A 213 7.84 -18.77 -1.03
N ALA A 214 7.18 -17.67 -1.38
CA ALA A 214 5.76 -17.49 -1.11
C ALA A 214 4.93 -18.54 -1.87
N ARG A 215 5.18 -18.74 -3.16
CA ARG A 215 4.47 -19.74 -3.98
C ARG A 215 4.74 -21.18 -3.52
N GLU A 216 5.99 -21.53 -3.22
CA GLU A 216 6.36 -22.82 -2.65
C GLU A 216 5.70 -23.09 -1.29
N SER A 217 5.41 -22.01 -0.52
CA SER A 217 4.69 -22.11 0.76
C SER A 217 3.17 -22.14 0.60
N GLY A 218 2.62 -22.22 -0.62
CA GLY A 218 1.19 -22.27 -0.90
C GLY A 218 0.47 -20.93 -0.77
N ILE A 219 1.19 -19.80 -0.75
CA ILE A 219 0.57 -18.47 -0.74
C ILE A 219 0.16 -18.13 -2.17
N SER A 220 -1.16 -17.95 -2.40
CA SER A 220 -1.75 -17.66 -3.72
C SER A 220 -2.19 -16.20 -3.89
N ILE A 221 -2.24 -15.42 -2.80
CA ILE A 221 -2.63 -14.01 -2.88
C ILE A 221 -1.65 -13.19 -3.72
N PRO A 222 -2.08 -12.12 -4.41
CA PRO A 222 -1.17 -11.26 -5.15
C PRO A 222 -0.25 -10.49 -4.20
N ILE A 223 1.01 -10.31 -4.62
CA ILE A 223 2.03 -9.53 -3.94
C ILE A 223 2.43 -8.36 -4.85
N PHE A 224 2.22 -7.14 -4.38
CA PHE A 224 2.61 -5.92 -5.08
C PHE A 224 3.95 -5.43 -4.52
N TYR A 225 4.97 -5.43 -5.39
CA TYR A 225 6.32 -5.08 -4.97
C TYR A 225 6.48 -3.57 -4.85
N GLY A 226 7.03 -3.12 -3.72
CA GLY A 226 7.30 -1.72 -3.45
C GLY A 226 8.43 -1.18 -4.33
N ILE A 227 8.16 -0.15 -5.12
CA ILE A 227 9.14 0.56 -5.94
C ILE A 227 9.18 2.01 -5.51
N MET A 228 10.30 2.44 -4.96
CA MET A 228 10.52 3.81 -4.50
C MET A 228 11.67 4.45 -5.30
N PRO A 229 11.39 5.33 -6.27
CA PRO A 229 12.44 6.00 -7.02
C PRO A 229 13.23 6.95 -6.10
N PHE A 230 14.51 7.10 -6.32
CA PHE A 230 15.28 8.12 -5.62
C PHE A 230 15.00 9.51 -6.21
N ALA A 231 14.77 10.50 -5.33
CA ALA A 231 14.57 11.87 -5.78
C ALA A 231 15.89 12.62 -6.03
N ASN A 232 16.94 12.25 -5.30
CA ASN A 232 18.31 12.77 -5.39
C ASN A 232 19.25 11.93 -4.51
N LEU A 233 20.56 12.18 -4.53
CA LEU A 233 21.55 11.45 -3.73
C LEU A 233 21.25 11.50 -2.23
N ARG A 234 20.94 12.68 -1.68
CA ARG A 234 20.63 12.83 -0.25
C ARG A 234 19.42 11.97 0.16
N ASN A 235 18.40 11.89 -0.69
CA ASN A 235 17.24 11.04 -0.46
C ASN A 235 17.64 9.55 -0.53
N ALA A 236 18.49 9.15 -1.47
CA ALA A 236 18.98 7.77 -1.58
C ALA A 236 19.77 7.35 -0.33
N GLU A 237 20.68 8.21 0.15
CA GLU A 237 21.46 7.99 1.37
C GLU A 237 20.56 7.94 2.61
N PHE A 238 19.55 8.82 2.70
CA PHE A 238 18.56 8.79 3.77
C PHE A 238 17.77 7.47 3.79
N ILE A 239 17.31 7.02 2.64
CA ILE A 239 16.57 5.73 2.53
C ILE A 239 17.47 4.57 2.96
N ALA A 240 18.74 4.57 2.54
CA ALA A 240 19.70 3.52 2.85
C ALA A 240 20.05 3.42 4.35
N ASN A 241 20.11 4.56 5.05
CA ASN A 241 20.65 4.62 6.40
C ASN A 241 19.57 4.79 7.48
N GLU A 242 18.48 5.50 7.17
CA GLU A 242 17.53 5.96 8.18
C GLU A 242 16.16 5.25 8.12
N ILE A 243 15.81 4.62 6.99
CA ILE A 243 14.51 3.95 6.89
C ILE A 243 14.64 2.48 7.31
N PRO A 244 14.06 2.08 8.46
CA PRO A 244 14.17 0.72 8.95
C PRO A 244 13.58 -0.30 7.98
N GLY A 245 14.33 -1.36 7.70
CA GLY A 245 13.85 -2.48 6.92
C GLY A 245 13.93 -2.29 5.41
N ILE A 246 14.55 -1.23 4.93
CA ILE A 246 14.96 -1.09 3.52
C ILE A 246 16.45 -1.41 3.41
N SER A 247 16.84 -2.09 2.34
CA SER A 247 18.22 -2.37 1.99
C SER A 247 18.49 -1.81 0.60
N VAL A 248 19.45 -0.89 0.50
CA VAL A 248 19.87 -0.29 -0.78
C VAL A 248 21.27 -0.81 -1.12
N PRO A 249 21.47 -1.48 -2.27
CA PRO A 249 22.80 -1.89 -2.72
C PRO A 249 23.74 -0.68 -2.88
N PRO A 250 24.98 -0.75 -2.35
CA PRO A 250 25.93 0.37 -2.44
C PRO A 250 26.16 0.87 -3.87
N ALA A 251 26.12 -0.01 -4.86
CA ALA A 251 26.27 0.34 -6.28
C ALA A 251 25.21 1.35 -6.75
N LEU A 252 23.98 1.32 -6.20
CA LEU A 252 22.93 2.28 -6.55
C LEU A 252 23.21 3.67 -5.94
N ILE A 253 23.81 3.74 -4.76
CA ILE A 253 24.25 5.00 -4.17
C ILE A 253 25.36 5.62 -5.01
N GLU A 254 26.33 4.82 -5.48
CA GLU A 254 27.39 5.31 -6.37
C GLU A 254 26.85 5.78 -7.73
N ARG A 255 25.84 5.07 -8.30
CA ARG A 255 25.13 5.54 -9.50
C ARG A 255 24.50 6.91 -9.28
N MET A 256 23.79 7.09 -8.15
CA MET A 256 23.18 8.38 -7.79
C MET A 256 24.21 9.48 -7.57
N ARG A 257 25.41 9.14 -7.04
CA ARG A 257 26.50 10.10 -6.82
C ARG A 257 27.14 10.54 -8.14
N ALA A 258 27.24 9.65 -9.10
CA ALA A 258 27.81 9.93 -10.42
C ALA A 258 26.83 10.59 -11.40
N ALA A 259 25.55 10.61 -11.06
CA ALA A 259 24.50 11.09 -11.95
C ALA A 259 24.59 12.60 -12.21
N ARG A 260 24.47 12.99 -13.49
CA ARG A 260 24.31 14.41 -13.89
C ARG A 260 22.92 14.94 -13.59
N ASP A 261 21.91 14.11 -13.81
CA ASP A 261 20.52 14.35 -13.42
C ASP A 261 20.09 13.25 -12.44
N ALA A 262 20.09 13.60 -11.16
CA ALA A 262 19.78 12.65 -10.10
C ALA A 262 18.31 12.20 -10.11
N ALA A 263 17.38 13.03 -10.57
CA ALA A 263 15.97 12.66 -10.63
C ALA A 263 15.71 11.65 -11.75
N GLU A 264 16.31 11.86 -12.92
CA GLU A 264 16.20 10.90 -14.03
C GLU A 264 16.93 9.59 -13.71
N GLU A 265 18.12 9.64 -13.07
CA GLU A 265 18.80 8.41 -12.63
C GLU A 265 17.97 7.60 -11.63
N GLY A 266 17.33 8.28 -10.67
CA GLY A 266 16.43 7.63 -9.72
C GLY A 266 15.23 6.95 -10.40
N LEU A 267 14.67 7.56 -11.44
CA LEU A 267 13.63 6.96 -12.28
C LEU A 267 14.18 5.80 -13.12
N ALA A 268 15.38 5.94 -13.70
CA ALA A 268 16.03 4.86 -14.47
C ALA A 268 16.22 3.61 -13.63
N ILE A 269 16.75 3.76 -12.40
CA ILE A 269 16.89 2.66 -11.44
C ILE A 269 15.54 1.99 -11.15
N ALA A 270 14.48 2.78 -10.94
CA ALA A 270 13.14 2.24 -10.65
C ALA A 270 12.55 1.51 -11.86
N ARG A 271 12.73 2.01 -13.09
CA ARG A 271 12.30 1.35 -14.32
C ARG A 271 13.06 0.03 -14.53
N GLU A 272 14.39 -0.01 -14.32
CA GLU A 272 15.19 -1.23 -14.39
C GLU A 272 14.69 -2.30 -13.40
N LEU A 273 14.31 -1.91 -12.17
CA LEU A 273 13.75 -2.82 -11.19
C LEU A 273 12.41 -3.40 -11.67
N ILE A 274 11.54 -2.56 -12.24
CA ILE A 274 10.28 -3.01 -12.85
C ILE A 274 10.57 -4.01 -13.97
N ASP A 275 11.49 -3.70 -14.89
CA ASP A 275 11.83 -4.56 -16.02
C ASP A 275 12.38 -5.92 -15.59
N ARG A 276 13.16 -5.97 -14.51
CA ARG A 276 13.71 -7.20 -13.94
C ARG A 276 12.70 -8.04 -13.14
N THR A 277 11.55 -7.48 -12.81
CA THR A 277 10.54 -8.15 -11.96
C THR A 277 9.20 -8.36 -12.66
N ILE A 278 8.99 -7.76 -13.82
CA ILE A 278 7.70 -7.73 -14.51
C ILE A 278 7.20 -9.12 -14.93
N ASP A 279 8.11 -10.07 -15.14
CA ASP A 279 7.78 -11.45 -15.54
C ASP A 279 7.01 -12.22 -14.45
N PHE A 280 7.34 -12.00 -13.16
CA PHE A 280 6.72 -12.73 -12.05
C PHE A 280 5.82 -11.86 -11.14
N ALA A 281 6.05 -10.55 -11.02
CA ALA A 281 5.26 -9.69 -10.14
C ALA A 281 3.80 -9.63 -10.59
N GLU A 282 2.85 -9.76 -9.67
CA GLU A 282 1.42 -9.54 -9.96
C GLU A 282 1.06 -8.06 -10.02
N GLY A 283 1.91 -7.21 -9.48
CA GLY A 283 1.73 -5.77 -9.51
C GLY A 283 2.81 -5.02 -8.75
N TYR A 284 2.60 -3.71 -8.66
CA TYR A 284 3.54 -2.79 -8.05
C TYR A 284 2.86 -1.87 -7.05
N TYR A 285 3.57 -1.56 -5.99
CA TYR A 285 3.25 -0.56 -5.00
C TYR A 285 4.26 0.57 -5.14
N LEU A 286 3.88 1.66 -5.81
CA LEU A 286 4.74 2.78 -6.10
C LEU A 286 4.73 3.78 -4.94
N LEU A 287 5.92 4.14 -4.47
CA LEU A 287 6.12 5.01 -3.32
C LEU A 287 6.88 6.29 -3.76
N PRO A 288 6.19 7.27 -4.39
CA PRO A 288 6.86 8.49 -4.84
C PRO A 288 7.34 9.32 -3.64
N PRO A 289 8.64 9.58 -3.47
CA PRO A 289 9.13 10.37 -2.36
C PRO A 289 8.51 11.76 -2.37
N PHE A 290 8.19 12.27 -1.17
CA PHE A 290 7.60 13.61 -0.98
C PHE A 290 6.27 13.85 -1.73
N ASN A 291 5.46 12.80 -1.94
CA ASN A 291 4.23 12.85 -2.72
C ASN A 291 4.42 13.42 -4.15
N ARG A 292 5.60 13.22 -4.76
CA ARG A 292 5.85 13.69 -6.13
C ARG A 292 5.12 12.81 -7.15
N ALA A 293 3.82 13.05 -7.31
CA ALA A 293 2.97 12.29 -8.22
C ALA A 293 3.55 12.16 -9.66
N PRO A 294 4.26 13.15 -10.25
CA PRO A 294 4.88 12.97 -11.57
C PRO A 294 5.84 11.78 -11.65
N LEU A 295 6.57 11.44 -10.57
CA LEU A 295 7.44 10.25 -10.55
C LEU A 295 6.60 8.96 -10.61
N ALA A 296 5.50 8.89 -9.88
CA ALA A 296 4.59 7.75 -9.95
C ALA A 296 3.94 7.63 -11.33
N VAL A 297 3.49 8.75 -11.92
CA VAL A 297 2.88 8.80 -13.27
C VAL A 297 3.85 8.22 -14.32
N ASP A 298 5.13 8.56 -14.26
CA ASP A 298 6.15 8.01 -15.14
C ASP A 298 6.25 6.48 -14.99
N LEU A 299 6.41 6.00 -13.75
CA LEU A 299 6.52 4.57 -13.47
C LEU A 299 5.23 3.79 -13.83
N ILE A 300 4.04 4.38 -13.61
CA ILE A 300 2.77 3.77 -14.05
C ILE A 300 2.78 3.57 -15.56
N ARG A 301 3.15 4.61 -16.32
CA ARG A 301 3.23 4.54 -17.79
C ARG A 301 4.23 3.50 -18.24
N HIS A 302 5.37 3.40 -17.56
CA HIS A 302 6.38 2.38 -17.83
C HIS A 302 5.82 0.96 -17.60
N VAL A 303 5.20 0.69 -16.45
CA VAL A 303 4.54 -0.59 -16.18
C VAL A 303 3.52 -0.93 -17.27
N ARG A 304 2.67 0.04 -17.67
CA ARG A 304 1.64 -0.18 -18.69
C ARG A 304 2.23 -0.44 -20.08
N ALA A 305 3.37 0.18 -20.41
CA ALA A 305 4.09 -0.08 -21.67
C ALA A 305 4.67 -1.49 -21.68
N ARG A 306 5.39 -1.89 -20.61
CA ARG A 306 5.98 -3.23 -20.48
C ARG A 306 4.93 -4.33 -20.45
N GLU A 307 3.78 -4.10 -19.83
CA GLU A 307 2.66 -5.02 -19.80
C GLU A 307 2.11 -5.29 -21.21
N ARG A 308 1.94 -4.24 -22.04
CA ARG A 308 1.51 -4.37 -23.43
C ARG A 308 2.50 -5.19 -24.27
N GLU A 309 3.80 -4.96 -24.09
CA GLU A 309 4.85 -5.72 -24.76
C GLU A 309 4.81 -7.20 -24.41
N LEU A 310 4.64 -7.54 -23.12
CA LEU A 310 4.52 -8.92 -22.66
C LEU A 310 3.27 -9.62 -23.22
N LEU A 311 2.15 -8.90 -23.32
CA LEU A 311 0.93 -9.44 -23.90
C LEU A 311 1.06 -9.66 -25.42
N ALA A 312 1.75 -8.75 -26.12
CA ALA A 312 2.01 -8.87 -27.55
C ALA A 312 2.99 -10.01 -27.90
N ALA A 313 3.91 -10.31 -26.97
CA ALA A 313 4.90 -11.39 -27.15
C ALA A 313 4.35 -12.80 -26.87
N LYS A 314 3.17 -12.92 -26.25
CA LYS A 314 2.54 -14.24 -26.05
C LYS A 314 2.00 -14.76 -27.37
N PRO A 315 2.36 -15.99 -27.78
CA PRO A 315 1.79 -16.59 -28.99
C PRO A 315 0.26 -16.64 -28.83
N ARG A 316 -0.46 -16.22 -29.88
CA ARG A 316 -1.92 -16.39 -29.94
C ARG A 316 -2.20 -17.89 -29.93
N SER A 317 -2.72 -18.40 -28.79
CA SER A 317 -3.17 -19.79 -28.63
C SER A 317 -4.47 -20.03 -29.41
#